data_8ccad60984274fe5c3099647a2f1049d
#
_entry.id   8ccad60984274fe5c3099647a2f1049d
#
_cell.length_a   1.000
_cell.length_b   1.000
_cell.length_c   1.000
_cell.angle_alpha   90.00
_cell.angle_beta   90.00
_cell.angle_gamma   90.00
#
_symmetry.space_group_name_H-M   'P 1'
#
loop_
_entity.id
_entity.type
_entity.pdbx_description
1 polymer ?
#
loop_
_entity_poly.entity_id
_entity_poly.type
_entity_poly.pdbx_seq_one_letter_code
_entity_poly.pdbx_strand_id
1 'polypeptide(L)'
;RIGEAMEISRSKWDNFIKCPLCFYLKEKHNIDPPSTPRFTINMRVDNLLKEEFDELRAKGEPHPIFKEYNLNFVPFNGLSPETLKKYRYNRGGVRAKSKKTGIEIYGALDDLWFNKDTKEIVVLDYKATSTKNLEDYTTSKKHYHKSYLRQLDFYAYLLKLNDFKVHDTGYWLICNATDGEQKTFNKTVNFKTTLLSYKLNTDYIEDTLVDLKACLDSDKYPSSGQDCDNCRWYNEKKKLGDTIRSNAEKN
;
A
#
# COMPACT_ATOMS: atom_id res chain seq x y z
N ARG A 1 -27.07 4.11 5.51
CA ARG A 1 -27.03 2.69 5.11
C ARG A 1 -27.15 1.84 6.36
N ILE A 2 -28.38 1.48 6.73
CA ILE A 2 -28.67 0.60 7.87
C ILE A 2 -28.52 -0.81 7.34
N GLY A 3 -27.50 -1.57 7.82
CA GLY A 3 -27.39 -3.01 7.61
C GLY A 3 -26.24 -3.54 6.75
N GLU A 4 -25.41 -2.73 6.12
CA GLU A 4 -24.20 -3.24 5.46
C GLU A 4 -23.08 -3.40 6.49
N ALA A 5 -22.49 -4.59 6.58
CA ALA A 5 -21.32 -4.82 7.44
C ALA A 5 -20.19 -3.88 7.00
N MET A 6 -19.59 -3.18 7.95
CA MET A 6 -18.49 -2.24 7.67
C MET A 6 -17.29 -3.00 7.11
N GLU A 7 -16.85 -2.62 5.90
CA GLU A 7 -15.65 -3.16 5.26
C GLU A 7 -14.58 -2.09 5.12
N ILE A 8 -13.39 -2.39 5.58
CA ILE A 8 -12.24 -1.50 5.53
C ILE A 8 -11.12 -2.11 4.69
N SER A 9 -10.87 -1.52 3.52
CA SER A 9 -9.71 -1.89 2.71
C SER A 9 -8.41 -1.37 3.31
N ARG A 10 -7.28 -1.98 2.94
CA ARG A 10 -5.94 -1.49 3.29
C ARG A 10 -5.78 0.01 2.98
N SER A 11 -6.27 0.48 1.83
CA SER A 11 -6.18 1.89 1.46
C SER A 11 -7.05 2.81 2.31
N LYS A 12 -8.26 2.37 2.70
CA LYS A 12 -9.10 3.14 3.64
C LYS A 12 -8.45 3.27 5.01
N TRP A 13 -7.91 2.17 5.53
CA TRP A 13 -7.17 2.16 6.79
C TRP A 13 -5.95 3.09 6.74
N ASP A 14 -5.14 3.04 5.67
CA ASP A 14 -3.99 3.92 5.47
C ASP A 14 -4.40 5.40 5.36
N ASN A 15 -5.52 5.68 4.68
CA ASN A 15 -6.07 7.04 4.60
C ASN A 15 -6.48 7.59 5.97
N PHE A 16 -7.07 6.76 6.83
CA PHE A 16 -7.37 7.14 8.21
C PHE A 16 -6.11 7.55 8.97
N ILE A 17 -5.05 6.74 8.90
CA ILE A 17 -3.77 7.04 9.57
C ILE A 17 -3.13 8.32 9.02
N LYS A 18 -3.21 8.55 7.71
CA LYS A 18 -2.68 9.77 7.08
C LYS A 18 -3.42 11.03 7.52
N CYS A 19 -4.74 10.97 7.52
CA CYS A 19 -5.59 12.09 7.88
C CYS A 19 -6.99 11.63 8.28
N PRO A 20 -7.28 11.55 9.59
CA PRO A 20 -8.60 11.16 10.08
C PRO A 20 -9.73 12.05 9.53
N LEU A 21 -9.49 13.36 9.35
CA LEU A 21 -10.49 14.28 8.80
C LEU A 21 -10.84 13.95 7.34
N CYS A 22 -9.84 13.77 6.47
CA CYS A 22 -10.10 13.41 5.07
C CYS A 22 -10.80 12.06 4.96
N PHE A 23 -10.40 11.09 5.77
CA PHE A 23 -11.06 9.79 5.86
C PHE A 23 -12.53 9.92 6.29
N TYR A 24 -12.80 10.65 7.36
CA TYR A 24 -14.15 10.89 7.89
C TYR A 24 -15.05 11.56 6.84
N LEU A 25 -14.55 12.63 6.19
CA LEU A 25 -15.29 13.35 5.15
C LEU A 25 -15.65 12.42 3.98
N LYS A 26 -14.73 11.55 3.59
CA LYS A 26 -14.98 10.58 2.53
C LYS A 26 -16.03 9.54 2.94
N GLU A 27 -15.83 8.87 4.05
CA GLU A 27 -16.66 7.71 4.44
C GLU A 27 -18.07 8.12 4.94
N LYS A 28 -18.19 9.23 5.65
CA LYS A 28 -19.49 9.72 6.17
C LYS A 28 -20.22 10.70 5.24
N HIS A 29 -19.49 11.53 4.51
CA HIS A 29 -20.08 12.62 3.72
C HIS A 29 -19.87 12.47 2.21
N ASN A 30 -19.16 11.41 1.77
CA ASN A 30 -18.82 11.19 0.36
C ASN A 30 -18.07 12.38 -0.30
N ILE A 31 -17.23 13.06 0.50
CA ILE A 31 -16.38 14.16 0.05
C ILE A 31 -14.97 13.65 -0.13
N ASP A 32 -14.56 13.47 -1.38
CA ASP A 32 -13.21 13.05 -1.74
C ASP A 32 -12.32 14.26 -2.09
N PRO A 33 -11.02 14.20 -1.72
CA PRO A 33 -10.05 15.13 -2.30
C PRO A 33 -9.92 14.89 -3.81
N PRO A 34 -9.41 15.89 -4.56
CA PRO A 34 -9.19 15.73 -6.00
C PRO A 34 -8.36 14.49 -6.32
N SER A 35 -8.81 13.70 -7.29
CA SER A 35 -8.10 12.49 -7.71
C SER A 35 -6.89 12.84 -8.58
N THR A 36 -5.82 12.05 -8.46
CA THR A 36 -4.68 12.11 -9.36
C THR A 36 -4.83 11.08 -10.49
N PRO A 37 -4.29 11.36 -11.69
CA PRO A 37 -4.25 10.37 -12.77
C PRO A 37 -3.52 9.09 -12.36
N ARG A 38 -3.93 7.97 -12.93
CA ARG A 38 -3.26 6.69 -12.69
C ARG A 38 -1.90 6.62 -13.39
N PHE A 39 -0.91 6.04 -12.73
CA PHE A 39 0.42 5.78 -13.31
C PHE A 39 0.37 4.51 -14.17
N THR A 40 -0.03 4.63 -15.42
CA THR A 40 -0.30 3.48 -16.32
C THR A 40 0.96 2.67 -16.65
N ILE A 41 2.13 3.30 -16.75
CA ILE A 41 3.41 2.60 -16.95
C ILE A 41 3.74 1.73 -15.74
N ASN A 42 3.53 2.23 -14.52
CA ASN A 42 3.74 1.45 -13.31
C ASN A 42 2.83 0.21 -13.27
N MET A 43 1.57 0.37 -13.70
CA MET A 43 0.63 -0.76 -13.81
C MET A 43 1.10 -1.80 -14.83
N ARG A 44 1.71 -1.37 -15.95
CA ARG A 44 2.24 -2.30 -16.94
C ARG A 44 3.44 -3.08 -16.40
N VAL A 45 4.36 -2.42 -15.68
CA VAL A 45 5.50 -3.08 -15.03
C VAL A 45 5.01 -4.09 -13.99
N ASP A 46 4.05 -3.71 -13.16
CA ASP A 46 3.42 -4.60 -12.16
C ASP A 46 2.83 -5.87 -12.82
N ASN A 47 2.08 -5.72 -13.91
CA ASN A 47 1.51 -6.86 -14.65
C ASN A 47 2.60 -7.76 -15.24
N LEU A 48 3.66 -7.19 -15.81
CA LEU A 48 4.77 -7.98 -16.36
C LEU A 48 5.49 -8.79 -15.29
N LEU A 49 5.73 -8.20 -14.10
CA LEU A 49 6.31 -8.92 -12.99
C LEU A 49 5.41 -10.07 -12.52
N LYS A 50 4.10 -9.85 -12.43
CA LYS A 50 3.13 -10.90 -12.07
C LYS A 50 3.17 -12.06 -13.08
N GLU A 51 3.20 -11.77 -14.38
CA GLU A 51 3.33 -12.77 -15.45
C GLU A 51 4.65 -13.56 -15.30
N GLU A 52 5.78 -12.87 -15.11
CA GLU A 52 7.11 -13.49 -14.96
C GLU A 52 7.19 -14.41 -13.72
N PHE A 53 6.71 -13.93 -12.59
CA PHE A 53 6.69 -14.75 -11.36
C PHE A 53 5.69 -15.92 -11.45
N ASP A 54 4.59 -15.77 -12.18
CA ASP A 54 3.60 -16.85 -12.39
C ASP A 54 4.16 -17.98 -13.26
N GLU A 55 4.97 -17.67 -14.28
CA GLU A 55 5.68 -18.69 -15.05
C GLU A 55 6.64 -19.51 -14.18
N LEU A 56 7.40 -18.86 -13.32
CA LEU A 56 8.32 -19.52 -12.39
C LEU A 56 7.58 -20.32 -11.30
N ARG A 57 6.47 -19.79 -10.81
CA ARG A 57 5.56 -20.45 -9.87
C ARG A 57 5.04 -21.77 -10.43
N ALA A 58 4.61 -21.78 -11.69
CA ALA A 58 4.10 -22.97 -12.37
C ALA A 58 5.18 -24.05 -12.51
N LYS A 59 6.45 -23.67 -12.67
CA LYS A 59 7.59 -24.56 -12.75
C LYS A 59 8.18 -24.96 -11.41
N GLY A 60 7.81 -24.26 -10.32
CA GLY A 60 8.42 -24.41 -8.99
C GLY A 60 9.86 -23.90 -8.93
N GLU A 61 10.24 -22.99 -9.82
CA GLU A 61 11.60 -22.46 -9.97
C GLU A 61 11.78 -21.14 -9.22
N PRO A 62 12.98 -20.87 -8.66
CA PRO A 62 13.30 -19.59 -8.06
C PRO A 62 13.52 -18.51 -9.14
N HIS A 63 13.11 -17.28 -8.83
CA HIS A 63 13.49 -16.13 -9.65
C HIS A 63 14.99 -15.80 -9.49
N PRO A 64 15.73 -15.40 -10.55
CA PRO A 64 17.15 -15.09 -10.49
C PRO A 64 17.54 -14.08 -9.41
N ILE A 65 16.68 -13.11 -9.12
CA ILE A 65 16.90 -12.09 -8.09
C ILE A 65 17.12 -12.69 -6.69
N PHE A 66 16.52 -13.84 -6.38
CA PHE A 66 16.73 -14.47 -5.09
C PHE A 66 18.18 -14.93 -4.89
N LYS A 67 18.81 -15.42 -5.97
CA LYS A 67 20.21 -15.78 -5.97
C LYS A 67 21.13 -14.57 -5.78
N GLU A 68 20.79 -13.43 -6.41
CA GLU A 68 21.56 -12.19 -6.28
C GLU A 68 21.60 -11.69 -4.84
N TYR A 69 20.53 -11.92 -4.07
CA TYR A 69 20.43 -11.52 -2.66
C TYR A 69 20.65 -12.66 -1.64
N ASN A 70 21.16 -13.81 -2.08
CA ASN A 70 21.39 -15.01 -1.24
C ASN A 70 20.14 -15.46 -0.48
N LEU A 71 18.96 -15.43 -1.11
CA LEU A 71 17.68 -15.83 -0.54
C LEU A 71 17.26 -17.21 -1.08
N ASN A 72 16.91 -18.13 -0.20
CA ASN A 72 16.37 -19.43 -0.57
C ASN A 72 14.84 -19.37 -0.72
N PHE A 73 14.38 -18.51 -1.61
CA PHE A 73 12.97 -18.27 -1.88
C PHE A 73 12.53 -18.86 -3.22
N VAL A 74 11.23 -19.09 -3.32
CA VAL A 74 10.52 -19.40 -4.57
C VAL A 74 9.19 -18.65 -4.60
N PRO A 75 8.59 -18.39 -5.77
CA PRO A 75 7.21 -17.93 -5.84
C PRO A 75 6.29 -18.95 -5.15
N PHE A 76 5.41 -18.50 -4.25
CA PHE A 76 4.54 -19.39 -3.49
C PHE A 76 3.52 -20.09 -4.37
N ASN A 77 3.53 -21.41 -4.39
CA ASN A 77 2.64 -22.26 -5.22
C ASN A 77 1.57 -23.02 -4.41
N GLY A 78 1.41 -22.71 -3.13
CA GLY A 78 0.44 -23.37 -2.26
C GLY A 78 -1.01 -22.84 -2.39
N LEU A 79 -1.27 -21.95 -3.35
CA LEU A 79 -2.62 -21.46 -3.68
C LEU A 79 -3.02 -21.91 -5.08
N SER A 80 -4.32 -22.16 -5.28
CA SER A 80 -4.83 -22.34 -6.66
C SER A 80 -4.69 -21.03 -7.46
N PRO A 81 -4.57 -21.10 -8.78
CA PRO A 81 -4.52 -19.91 -9.63
C PRO A 81 -5.70 -18.96 -9.42
N GLU A 82 -6.89 -19.51 -9.19
CA GLU A 82 -8.12 -18.74 -8.92
C GLU A 82 -8.02 -18.00 -7.59
N THR A 83 -7.50 -18.65 -6.55
CA THR A 83 -7.30 -18.03 -5.23
C THR A 83 -6.26 -16.93 -5.31
N LEU A 84 -5.14 -17.15 -5.98
CA LEU A 84 -4.10 -16.14 -6.19
C LEU A 84 -4.65 -14.94 -6.97
N LYS A 85 -5.42 -15.19 -8.04
CA LYS A 85 -6.11 -14.13 -8.80
C LYS A 85 -7.06 -13.33 -7.93
N LYS A 86 -7.84 -13.99 -7.06
CA LYS A 86 -8.72 -13.32 -6.09
C LYS A 86 -7.92 -12.46 -5.11
N TYR A 87 -6.79 -12.95 -4.59
CA TYR A 87 -5.93 -12.21 -3.66
C TYR A 87 -5.32 -10.95 -4.30
N ARG A 88 -5.05 -10.97 -5.58
CA ARG A 88 -4.54 -9.83 -6.38
C ARG A 88 -5.65 -8.86 -6.84
N TYR A 89 -6.92 -9.22 -6.71
CA TYR A 89 -8.02 -8.39 -7.19
C TYR A 89 -8.43 -7.32 -6.17
N ASN A 90 -8.40 -6.04 -6.59
CA ASN A 90 -8.61 -4.89 -5.69
C ASN A 90 -9.95 -4.89 -4.92
N ARG A 91 -11.01 -5.48 -5.47
CA ARG A 91 -12.31 -5.62 -4.79
C ARG A 91 -12.47 -6.96 -4.06
N GLY A 92 -11.55 -7.90 -4.31
CA GLY A 92 -11.46 -9.19 -3.62
C GLY A 92 -10.46 -9.13 -2.49
N GLY A 93 -9.21 -9.38 -2.82
CA GLY A 93 -8.10 -9.40 -1.88
C GLY A 93 -8.13 -10.53 -0.87
N VAL A 94 -7.18 -10.53 0.03
CA VAL A 94 -7.20 -11.33 1.25
C VAL A 94 -8.13 -10.65 2.24
N ARG A 95 -9.05 -11.41 2.83
CA ARG A 95 -10.07 -10.89 3.76
C ARG A 95 -9.93 -11.55 5.12
N ALA A 96 -10.20 -10.78 6.17
CA ALA A 96 -10.23 -11.27 7.54
C ALA A 96 -11.12 -10.36 8.40
N LYS A 97 -11.45 -10.80 9.62
CA LYS A 97 -12.11 -9.96 10.62
C LYS A 97 -11.10 -9.45 11.63
N SER A 98 -11.13 -8.17 11.92
CA SER A 98 -10.39 -7.57 13.04
C SER A 98 -10.78 -8.25 14.35
N LYS A 99 -9.81 -8.61 15.16
CA LYS A 99 -10.04 -9.31 16.44
C LYS A 99 -10.70 -8.41 17.49
N LYS A 100 -10.37 -7.12 17.51
CA LYS A 100 -10.89 -6.17 18.49
C LYS A 100 -12.20 -5.53 18.07
N THR A 101 -12.42 -5.30 16.78
CA THR A 101 -13.58 -4.54 16.30
C THR A 101 -14.62 -5.37 15.58
N GLY A 102 -14.27 -6.58 15.12
CA GLY A 102 -15.13 -7.42 14.29
C GLY A 102 -15.34 -6.89 12.85
N ILE A 103 -14.76 -5.75 12.50
CA ILE A 103 -14.84 -5.17 11.16
C ILE A 103 -14.18 -6.12 10.15
N GLU A 104 -14.78 -6.27 8.99
CA GLU A 104 -14.16 -6.96 7.87
C GLU A 104 -13.08 -6.08 7.25
N ILE A 105 -11.84 -6.58 7.21
CA ILE A 105 -10.68 -5.92 6.63
C ILE A 105 -10.16 -6.70 5.44
N TYR A 106 -9.67 -6.00 4.43
CA TYR A 106 -9.14 -6.66 3.23
C TYR A 106 -8.06 -5.86 2.50
N GLY A 107 -7.26 -6.56 1.69
CA GLY A 107 -6.26 -5.94 0.84
C GLY A 107 -5.85 -6.84 -0.31
N ALA A 108 -5.63 -6.23 -1.48
CA ALA A 108 -5.10 -6.92 -2.64
C ALA A 108 -3.58 -6.94 -2.58
N LEU A 109 -3.02 -8.15 -2.65
CA LEU A 109 -1.57 -8.39 -2.68
C LEU A 109 -1.06 -8.27 -4.11
N ASP A 110 0.21 -7.90 -4.26
CA ASP A 110 0.84 -8.03 -5.58
C ASP A 110 1.28 -9.46 -5.82
N ASP A 111 1.97 -10.07 -4.86
CA ASP A 111 2.41 -11.46 -4.94
C ASP A 111 2.73 -12.05 -3.58
N LEU A 112 3.10 -13.35 -3.56
CA LEU A 112 3.57 -14.09 -2.40
C LEU A 112 4.76 -14.95 -2.79
N TRP A 113 5.80 -14.92 -1.94
CA TRP A 113 6.94 -15.83 -2.03
C TRP A 113 6.96 -16.80 -0.84
N PHE A 114 7.79 -17.82 -0.94
CA PHE A 114 7.95 -18.83 0.08
C PHE A 114 9.41 -18.99 0.44
N ASN A 115 9.74 -18.83 1.72
CA ASN A 115 11.05 -19.09 2.27
C ASN A 115 11.19 -20.60 2.51
N LYS A 116 12.05 -21.26 1.76
CA LYS A 116 12.26 -22.71 1.83
C LYS A 116 12.96 -23.16 3.12
N ASP A 117 13.71 -22.26 3.77
CA ASP A 117 14.44 -22.59 5.01
C ASP A 117 13.49 -22.54 6.22
N THR A 118 12.72 -21.47 6.37
CA THR A 118 11.81 -21.27 7.51
C THR A 118 10.41 -21.83 7.30
N LYS A 119 10.07 -22.22 6.06
CA LYS A 119 8.73 -22.67 5.64
C LYS A 119 7.65 -21.61 5.88
N GLU A 120 7.97 -20.37 5.59
CA GLU A 120 7.12 -19.21 5.82
C GLU A 120 6.76 -18.50 4.51
N ILE A 121 5.56 -17.89 4.50
CA ILE A 121 5.13 -17.00 3.42
C ILE A 121 5.85 -15.67 3.57
N VAL A 122 6.40 -15.18 2.47
CA VAL A 122 7.06 -13.88 2.39
C VAL A 122 6.13 -12.90 1.69
N VAL A 123 5.80 -11.80 2.37
CA VAL A 123 5.00 -10.71 1.82
C VAL A 123 5.89 -9.80 0.99
N LEU A 124 5.40 -9.39 -0.15
CA LEU A 124 6.10 -8.43 -1.00
C LEU A 124 5.13 -7.50 -1.71
N ASP A 125 5.71 -6.46 -2.30
CA ASP A 125 5.00 -5.48 -3.10
C ASP A 125 5.90 -4.99 -4.24
N TYR A 126 5.35 -4.85 -5.44
CA TYR A 126 6.06 -4.39 -6.63
C TYR A 126 6.00 -2.87 -6.73
N LYS A 127 7.14 -2.24 -7.01
CA LYS A 127 7.22 -0.79 -7.20
C LYS A 127 7.95 -0.45 -8.49
N ALA A 128 7.33 0.38 -9.34
CA ALA A 128 8.01 1.00 -10.46
C ALA A 128 8.23 2.48 -10.16
N THR A 129 9.44 2.96 -10.37
CA THR A 129 9.83 4.33 -10.04
C THR A 129 10.97 4.82 -10.93
N SER A 130 11.25 6.11 -10.85
CA SER A 130 12.49 6.72 -11.33
C SER A 130 13.02 7.63 -10.22
N THR A 131 13.98 7.14 -9.43
CA THR A 131 14.56 7.87 -8.31
C THR A 131 16.05 7.62 -8.18
N LYS A 132 16.78 8.62 -7.66
CA LYS A 132 18.22 8.50 -7.35
C LYS A 132 18.45 7.89 -5.96
N ASN A 133 17.48 7.97 -5.06
CA ASN A 133 17.61 7.61 -3.65
C ASN A 133 16.64 6.49 -3.26
N LEU A 134 16.99 5.24 -3.55
CA LEU A 134 16.19 4.07 -3.15
C LEU A 134 16.18 3.86 -1.62
N GLU A 135 17.22 4.27 -0.92
CA GLU A 135 17.32 4.16 0.54
C GLU A 135 16.18 4.88 1.28
N ASP A 136 15.60 5.92 0.68
CA ASP A 136 14.46 6.62 1.24
C ASP A 136 13.25 5.71 1.49
N TYR A 137 13.11 4.59 0.76
CA TYR A 137 12.01 3.64 0.93
C TYR A 137 11.98 3.02 2.33
N THR A 138 13.15 2.72 2.90
CA THR A 138 13.28 2.07 4.20
C THR A 138 13.41 3.08 5.35
N THR A 139 13.86 4.29 5.08
CA THR A 139 14.11 5.32 6.10
C THR A 139 12.88 6.12 6.49
N SER A 140 11.77 5.97 5.77
CA SER A 140 10.49 6.66 6.03
C SER A 140 10.58 8.19 6.01
N LYS A 141 11.59 8.77 5.37
CA LYS A 141 11.79 10.23 5.30
C LYS A 141 10.64 10.94 4.59
N LYS A 142 10.06 10.30 3.56
CA LYS A 142 8.95 10.86 2.81
C LYS A 142 7.63 10.27 3.29
N HIS A 143 6.59 11.09 3.33
CA HIS A 143 5.28 10.69 3.83
C HIS A 143 4.69 9.44 3.14
N TYR A 144 4.85 9.34 1.81
CA TYR A 144 4.35 8.18 1.07
C TYR A 144 5.15 6.90 1.34
N HIS A 145 6.43 6.97 1.76
CA HIS A 145 7.20 5.80 2.16
C HIS A 145 6.63 5.14 3.43
N LYS A 146 6.16 5.94 4.40
CA LYS A 146 5.43 5.40 5.57
C LYS A 146 4.21 4.57 5.15
N SER A 147 3.52 4.99 4.08
CA SER A 147 2.41 4.21 3.52
C SER A 147 2.85 2.87 2.93
N TYR A 148 4.04 2.78 2.34
CA TYR A 148 4.58 1.53 1.82
C TYR A 148 4.94 0.55 2.94
N LEU A 149 5.51 1.04 4.05
CA LEU A 149 5.75 0.22 5.25
C LEU A 149 4.43 -0.38 5.77
N ARG A 150 3.43 0.48 6.01
CA ARG A 150 2.11 0.07 6.49
C ARG A 150 1.40 -0.90 5.53
N GLN A 151 1.67 -0.80 4.24
CA GLN A 151 1.11 -1.71 3.23
C GLN A 151 1.60 -3.13 3.45
N LEU A 152 2.91 -3.34 3.64
CA LEU A 152 3.47 -4.66 3.94
C LEU A 152 3.01 -5.19 5.30
N ASP A 153 2.97 -4.34 6.33
CA ASP A 153 2.48 -4.71 7.66
C ASP A 153 1.03 -5.22 7.61
N PHE A 154 0.16 -4.49 6.89
CA PHE A 154 -1.25 -4.83 6.78
C PHE A 154 -1.46 -6.14 6.02
N TYR A 155 -0.71 -6.38 4.96
CA TYR A 155 -0.76 -7.63 4.21
C TYR A 155 -0.27 -8.81 5.06
N ALA A 156 0.82 -8.63 5.77
CA ALA A 156 1.31 -9.65 6.72
C ALA A 156 0.25 -9.96 7.79
N TYR A 157 -0.41 -8.93 8.30
CA TYR A 157 -1.47 -9.09 9.29
C TYR A 157 -2.67 -9.88 8.73
N LEU A 158 -3.15 -9.55 7.53
CA LEU A 158 -4.22 -10.29 6.86
C LEU A 158 -3.87 -11.77 6.68
N LEU A 159 -2.64 -12.07 6.26
CA LEU A 159 -2.19 -13.46 6.08
C LEU A 159 -2.11 -14.21 7.40
N LYS A 160 -1.61 -13.58 8.47
CA LYS A 160 -1.60 -14.16 9.82
C LYS A 160 -3.01 -14.47 10.32
N LEU A 161 -4.00 -13.62 10.02
CA LEU A 161 -5.41 -13.86 10.36
C LEU A 161 -6.04 -14.99 9.53
N ASN A 162 -5.44 -15.36 8.41
CA ASN A 162 -5.80 -16.51 7.59
C ASN A 162 -4.92 -17.75 7.85
N ASP A 163 -4.30 -17.82 9.04
CA ASP A 163 -3.51 -18.96 9.53
C ASP A 163 -2.24 -19.26 8.72
N PHE A 164 -1.77 -18.30 7.92
CA PHE A 164 -0.48 -18.44 7.28
C PHE A 164 0.66 -18.16 8.27
N LYS A 165 1.69 -18.99 8.20
CA LYS A 165 2.97 -18.68 8.85
C LYS A 165 3.71 -17.66 8.00
N VAL A 166 3.81 -16.42 8.49
CA VAL A 166 4.37 -15.29 7.75
C VAL A 166 5.77 -14.98 8.26
N HIS A 167 6.71 -14.85 7.32
CA HIS A 167 8.08 -14.43 7.57
C HIS A 167 8.11 -13.02 8.20
N ASP A 168 9.03 -12.76 9.09
CA ASP A 168 9.13 -11.51 9.83
C ASP A 168 9.63 -10.32 8.97
N THR A 169 10.13 -10.61 7.80
CA THR A 169 10.68 -9.65 6.85
C THR A 169 9.88 -9.67 5.56
N GLY A 170 9.36 -8.50 5.19
CA GLY A 170 8.72 -8.24 3.89
C GLY A 170 9.67 -7.57 2.92
N TYR A 171 9.30 -7.53 1.64
CA TYR A 171 10.17 -7.02 0.59
C TYR A 171 9.46 -6.08 -0.38
N TRP A 172 10.20 -5.14 -0.93
CA TRP A 172 9.82 -4.46 -2.17
C TRP A 172 10.74 -4.93 -3.29
N LEU A 173 10.15 -5.38 -4.39
CA LEU A 173 10.85 -5.53 -5.66
C LEU A 173 10.67 -4.23 -6.45
N ILE A 174 11.73 -3.44 -6.53
CA ILE A 174 11.70 -2.13 -7.13
C ILE A 174 12.29 -2.18 -8.53
N CYS A 175 11.47 -1.84 -9.53
CA CYS A 175 11.90 -1.57 -10.90
C CYS A 175 12.18 -0.07 -11.03
N ASN A 176 13.44 0.32 -11.02
CA ASN A 176 13.86 1.71 -11.08
C ASN A 176 14.37 2.07 -12.48
N ALA A 177 13.64 2.93 -13.19
CA ALA A 177 14.11 3.55 -14.42
C ALA A 177 15.16 4.59 -14.08
N THR A 178 16.44 4.22 -14.12
CA THR A 178 17.54 5.10 -13.81
C THR A 178 18.00 5.86 -15.04
N ASP A 179 18.40 7.10 -14.84
CA ASP A 179 19.01 7.97 -15.86
C ASP A 179 20.52 7.71 -16.07
N GLY A 180 21.11 6.76 -15.31
CA GLY A 180 22.57 6.64 -15.19
C GLY A 180 23.31 6.21 -16.46
N GLU A 181 22.74 5.28 -17.23
CA GLU A 181 23.40 4.67 -18.39
C GLU A 181 22.68 4.94 -19.71
N GLN A 182 21.37 5.16 -19.66
CA GLN A 182 20.57 5.42 -20.85
C GLN A 182 20.52 6.91 -21.17
N LYS A 183 21.24 7.33 -22.24
CA LYS A 183 21.32 8.73 -22.67
C LYS A 183 20.27 9.11 -23.72
N THR A 184 19.69 8.13 -24.40
CA THR A 184 18.68 8.35 -25.47
C THR A 184 17.49 7.43 -25.26
N PHE A 185 16.29 7.89 -25.62
CA PHE A 185 15.08 7.11 -25.46
C PHE A 185 15.09 5.82 -26.30
N ASN A 186 15.46 5.90 -27.58
CA ASN A 186 15.53 4.78 -28.52
C ASN A 186 14.37 3.77 -28.39
N LYS A 187 13.15 4.27 -28.16
CA LYS A 187 11.89 3.51 -27.96
C LYS A 187 11.88 2.53 -26.77
N THR A 188 12.86 2.63 -25.87
CA THR A 188 12.98 1.77 -24.68
C THR A 188 13.21 2.58 -23.42
N VAL A 189 12.79 2.04 -22.27
CA VAL A 189 13.19 2.50 -20.95
C VAL A 189 13.77 1.30 -20.21
N ASN A 190 15.01 1.41 -19.77
CA ASN A 190 15.69 0.35 -19.04
C ASN A 190 15.40 0.48 -17.55
N PHE A 191 15.08 -0.64 -16.90
CA PHE A 191 14.86 -0.73 -15.47
C PHE A 191 15.97 -1.53 -14.81
N LYS A 192 16.47 -1.04 -13.69
CA LYS A 192 17.28 -1.81 -12.76
C LYS A 192 16.35 -2.35 -11.67
N THR A 193 16.39 -3.65 -11.43
CA THR A 193 15.66 -4.28 -10.33
C THR A 193 16.50 -4.25 -9.05
N THR A 194 15.87 -3.92 -7.93
CA THR A 194 16.49 -3.90 -6.61
C THR A 194 15.51 -4.48 -5.60
N LEU A 195 16.00 -5.35 -4.72
CA LEU A 195 15.21 -5.91 -3.63
C LEU A 195 15.55 -5.17 -2.34
N LEU A 196 14.56 -4.54 -1.72
CA LEU A 196 14.69 -3.93 -0.40
C LEU A 196 13.90 -4.72 0.62
N SER A 197 14.50 -4.95 1.79
CA SER A 197 13.88 -5.67 2.90
C SER A 197 13.38 -4.71 3.98
N TYR A 198 12.32 -5.13 4.68
CA TYR A 198 11.73 -4.41 5.80
C TYR A 198 11.27 -5.38 6.87
N LYS A 199 11.67 -5.15 8.12
CA LYS A 199 11.18 -5.93 9.25
C LYS A 199 9.75 -5.52 9.58
N LEU A 200 8.81 -6.44 9.39
CA LEU A 200 7.38 -6.21 9.54
C LEU A 200 7.00 -5.92 11.01
N ASN A 201 6.08 -5.01 11.19
CA ASN A 201 5.44 -4.73 12.46
C ASN A 201 3.92 -4.74 12.32
N THR A 202 3.26 -5.71 12.92
CA THR A 202 1.79 -5.84 12.84
C THR A 202 1.07 -5.43 14.13
N ASP A 203 1.80 -5.04 15.18
CA ASP A 203 1.26 -4.90 16.55
C ASP A 203 0.30 -3.71 16.69
N TYR A 204 0.51 -2.64 15.92
CA TYR A 204 -0.29 -1.42 15.99
C TYR A 204 -1.60 -1.47 15.19
N ILE A 205 -1.80 -2.49 14.35
CA ILE A 205 -2.91 -2.52 13.37
C ILE A 205 -4.26 -2.58 14.08
N GLU A 206 -4.42 -3.46 15.07
CA GLU A 206 -5.69 -3.58 15.79
C GLU A 206 -6.08 -2.32 16.55
N ASP A 207 -5.11 -1.64 17.19
CA ASP A 207 -5.38 -0.40 17.90
C ASP A 207 -5.80 0.71 16.95
N THR A 208 -5.14 0.80 15.79
CA THR A 208 -5.55 1.77 14.76
C THR A 208 -6.92 1.45 14.14
N LEU A 209 -7.33 0.18 14.08
CA LEU A 209 -8.69 -0.19 13.66
C LEU A 209 -9.74 0.16 14.71
N VAL A 210 -9.41 0.09 16.00
CA VAL A 210 -10.28 0.58 17.09
C VAL A 210 -10.48 2.09 16.96
N ASP A 211 -9.39 2.84 16.77
CA ASP A 211 -9.45 4.30 16.61
C ASP A 211 -10.23 4.70 15.35
N LEU A 212 -10.03 3.99 14.25
CA LEU A 212 -10.79 4.18 13.00
C LEU A 212 -12.29 3.96 13.23
N LYS A 213 -12.65 2.89 13.91
CA LYS A 213 -14.05 2.63 14.24
C LYS A 213 -14.65 3.72 15.11
N ALA A 214 -13.97 4.12 16.17
CA ALA A 214 -14.40 5.21 17.04
C ALA A 214 -14.57 6.53 16.28
N CYS A 215 -13.69 6.82 15.32
CA CYS A 215 -13.80 7.98 14.42
C CYS A 215 -15.10 7.92 13.59
N LEU A 216 -15.45 6.78 13.01
CA LEU A 216 -16.67 6.63 12.21
C LEU A 216 -17.94 6.63 13.06
N ASP A 217 -17.89 6.12 14.27
CA ASP A 217 -19.02 6.10 15.20
C ASP A 217 -19.29 7.49 15.83
N SER A 218 -18.32 8.40 15.76
CA SER A 218 -18.44 9.77 16.29
C SER A 218 -19.15 10.69 15.32
N ASP A 219 -19.94 11.63 15.85
CA ASP A 219 -20.50 12.76 15.10
C ASP A 219 -19.61 14.02 15.15
N LYS A 220 -18.48 13.94 15.85
CA LYS A 220 -17.52 15.04 15.92
C LYS A 220 -16.51 14.94 14.79
N TYR A 221 -16.23 16.08 14.14
CA TYR A 221 -15.16 16.16 13.15
C TYR A 221 -13.81 15.87 13.79
N PRO A 222 -13.06 14.89 13.29
CA PRO A 222 -11.70 14.64 13.79
C PRO A 222 -10.73 15.72 13.32
N SER A 223 -9.58 15.79 13.97
CA SER A 223 -8.49 16.67 13.54
C SER A 223 -7.91 16.23 12.18
N SER A 224 -7.40 17.19 11.42
CA SER A 224 -6.61 16.89 10.21
C SER A 224 -5.30 16.19 10.57
N GLY A 225 -4.79 15.35 9.66
CA GLY A 225 -3.44 14.83 9.78
C GLY A 225 -2.40 15.96 9.71
N GLN A 226 -1.33 15.83 10.49
CA GLN A 226 -0.30 16.86 10.63
C GLN A 226 0.32 17.26 9.27
N ASP A 227 0.59 16.27 8.40
CA ASP A 227 1.23 16.45 7.10
C ASP A 227 0.24 16.29 5.93
N CYS A 228 -1.05 16.58 6.14
CA CYS A 228 -2.05 16.41 5.09
C CYS A 228 -2.06 17.61 4.13
N ASP A 229 -1.52 17.41 2.94
CA ASP A 229 -1.46 18.44 1.89
C ASP A 229 -2.84 18.95 1.47
N ASN A 230 -3.85 18.07 1.42
CA ASN A 230 -5.22 18.46 1.08
C ASN A 230 -5.81 19.43 2.10
N CYS A 231 -5.64 19.14 3.40
CA CYS A 231 -6.12 20.00 4.47
C CYS A 231 -5.35 21.32 4.52
N ARG A 232 -4.03 21.28 4.33
CA ARG A 232 -3.19 22.47 4.28
C ARG A 232 -3.63 23.39 3.13
N TRP A 233 -3.73 22.84 1.93
CA TRP A 233 -4.17 23.60 0.75
C TRP A 233 -5.56 24.22 0.92
N TYR A 234 -6.52 23.44 1.45
CA TYR A 234 -7.87 23.94 1.71
C TYR A 234 -7.88 25.10 2.71
N ASN A 235 -7.16 24.95 3.83
CA ASN A 235 -7.12 25.98 4.87
C ASN A 235 -6.47 27.27 4.38
N GLU A 236 -5.39 27.18 3.61
CA GLU A 236 -4.72 28.35 3.04
C GLU A 236 -5.59 29.07 2.00
N LYS A 237 -6.24 28.30 1.12
CA LYS A 237 -7.20 28.86 0.15
C LYS A 237 -8.36 29.56 0.83
N LYS A 238 -8.94 28.96 1.88
CA LYS A 238 -10.01 29.55 2.67
C LYS A 238 -9.57 30.85 3.31
N LYS A 239 -8.42 30.84 4.00
CA LYS A 239 -7.85 32.03 4.65
C LYS A 239 -7.66 33.20 3.67
N LEU A 240 -7.12 32.93 2.48
CA LEU A 240 -6.96 33.94 1.44
C LEU A 240 -8.32 34.48 0.96
N GLY A 241 -9.29 33.61 0.72
CA GLY A 241 -10.63 33.99 0.30
C GLY A 241 -11.35 34.89 1.32
N ASP A 242 -11.23 34.55 2.60
CA ASP A 242 -11.80 35.35 3.69
C ASP A 242 -11.13 36.73 3.78
N THR A 243 -9.80 36.82 3.59
CA THR A 243 -9.06 38.09 3.55
C THR A 243 -9.53 38.97 2.38
N ILE A 244 -9.69 38.40 1.18
CA ILE A 244 -10.15 39.15 -0.01
C ILE A 244 -11.56 39.70 0.21
N ARG A 245 -12.51 38.91 0.74
CA ARG A 245 -13.87 39.35 1.04
C ARG A 245 -13.88 40.50 2.07
N SER A 246 -13.15 40.33 3.17
CA SER A 246 -13.04 41.37 4.21
C SER A 246 -12.46 42.68 3.70
N ASN A 247 -11.56 42.66 2.71
CA ASN A 247 -11.01 43.86 2.09
C ASN A 247 -12.00 44.50 1.11
N ALA A 248 -12.81 43.68 0.41
CA ALA A 248 -13.86 44.21 -0.49
C ALA A 248 -15.02 44.87 0.25
N GLU A 249 -15.33 44.44 1.47
CA GLU A 249 -16.39 45.03 2.32
C GLU A 249 -15.97 46.36 2.97
N LYS A 250 -14.66 46.67 2.98
CA LYS A 250 -14.11 47.91 3.55
C LYS A 250 -13.91 49.04 2.54
N ASN A 251 -14.08 48.77 1.25
CA ASN A 251 -14.04 49.74 0.14
C ASN A 251 -15.44 49.99 -0.43
#